data_0f78d55f7bdfb512ec687c51015e7337
#
_entry.id   0f78d55f7bdfb512ec687c51015e7337
#
_cell.length_a   1.000
_cell.length_b   1.000
_cell.length_c   1.000
_cell.angle_alpha   90.00
_cell.angle_beta   90.00
_cell.angle_gamma   90.00
#
_symmetry.space_group_name_H-M   'P 1'
#
loop_
_entity.id
_entity.type
_entity.pdbx_description
1 polymer ?
#
loop_
_entity_poly.entity_id
_entity_poly.type
_entity_poly.pdbx_seq_one_letter_code
_entity_poly.pdbx_strand_id
1 'polypeptide(L)'
;DDRLIGVYYVSSYSRKSRRIYPITCCDAIGVLGDIPFGGGVYTAASAKALVVELASPFEVEFDADVQDMQLTGIIKSGTRRSALQQVLFAWGECASTDGRASIRIFTPGVEPKVISANQTFLGTTVNTDAIVTQVQVVAHTYTASTNGTVTINGTKYEDTEEIFSVSNPDVTATDKQNIKKISDATLVSPAIAQAVAQRVYEYYSRRNTNKAKIVYNGEKLGDCLTIPNSWGSANTGNLAKMEIKLSNTVVYSSESKGV
;
A
#
# COMPACT_ATOMS: atom_id res chain seq x y z
N ASP A 1 -3.05 32.43 -8.45
CA ASP A 1 -2.03 31.75 -7.61
C ASP A 1 -1.65 30.46 -8.30
N ASP A 2 -0.41 30.38 -8.79
CA ASP A 2 0.15 29.15 -9.36
C ASP A 2 0.48 28.20 -8.21
N ARG A 3 -0.41 27.24 -7.93
CA ARG A 3 -0.15 26.17 -6.97
C ARG A 3 0.42 24.96 -7.70
N LEU A 4 1.60 24.50 -7.29
CA LEU A 4 2.13 23.20 -7.73
C LEU A 4 1.18 22.09 -7.24
N ILE A 5 0.60 21.36 -8.19
CA ILE A 5 -0.34 20.26 -7.89
C ILE A 5 0.41 18.93 -7.79
N GLY A 6 1.49 18.80 -8.53
CA GLY A 6 2.31 17.60 -8.47
C GLY A 6 3.41 17.59 -9.51
N VAL A 7 4.39 16.71 -9.28
CA VAL A 7 5.46 16.37 -10.22
C VAL A 7 5.13 15.02 -10.84
N TYR A 8 5.04 15.01 -12.17
CA TYR A 8 4.67 13.82 -12.92
C TYR A 8 5.62 13.62 -14.10
N TYR A 9 5.85 12.37 -14.45
CA TYR A 9 6.71 11.94 -15.55
C TYR A 9 5.84 11.45 -16.70
N VAL A 10 6.11 11.94 -17.91
CA VAL A 10 5.33 11.55 -19.10
C VAL A 10 5.64 10.09 -19.44
N SER A 11 4.64 9.22 -19.38
CA SER A 11 4.74 7.82 -19.78
C SER A 11 4.31 7.60 -21.23
N SER A 12 3.31 8.35 -21.70
CA SER A 12 2.89 8.30 -23.10
C SER A 12 2.18 9.58 -23.53
N TYR A 13 2.16 9.80 -24.83
CA TYR A 13 1.32 10.85 -25.43
C TYR A 13 0.75 10.38 -26.76
N SER A 14 -0.39 10.94 -27.14
CA SER A 14 -1.02 10.68 -28.42
C SER A 14 -1.54 11.97 -29.02
N ARG A 15 -1.82 11.97 -30.33
CA ARG A 15 -2.44 13.11 -30.98
C ARG A 15 -3.88 12.78 -31.34
N LYS A 16 -4.84 13.45 -30.72
CA LYS A 16 -6.27 13.28 -31.00
C LYS A 16 -6.77 14.23 -32.12
N SER A 17 -6.18 15.41 -32.22
CA SER A 17 -6.49 16.40 -33.24
C SER A 17 -5.32 17.38 -33.43
N ARG A 18 -5.47 18.40 -34.30
CA ARG A 18 -4.43 19.43 -34.47
C ARG A 18 -4.05 20.18 -33.19
N ARG A 19 -4.96 20.22 -32.18
CA ARG A 19 -4.80 21.03 -30.96
C ARG A 19 -4.93 20.21 -29.66
N ILE A 20 -5.23 18.93 -29.76
CA ILE A 20 -5.48 18.10 -28.58
C ILE A 20 -4.48 16.96 -28.54
N TYR A 21 -3.66 16.95 -27.49
CA TYR A 21 -2.64 15.95 -27.21
C TYR A 21 -2.91 15.37 -25.81
N PRO A 22 -3.61 14.24 -25.70
CA PRO A 22 -3.68 13.50 -24.45
C PRO A 22 -2.29 13.07 -24.02
N ILE A 23 -1.94 13.38 -22.78
CA ILE A 23 -0.68 13.00 -22.14
C ILE A 23 -1.03 12.13 -20.95
N THR A 24 -0.42 10.96 -20.86
CA THR A 24 -0.48 10.10 -19.68
C THR A 24 0.81 10.26 -18.91
N CYS A 25 0.68 10.52 -17.63
CA CYS A 25 1.82 10.69 -16.73
C CYS A 25 1.68 9.74 -15.55
N CYS A 26 2.81 9.41 -14.95
CA CYS A 26 2.89 8.72 -13.68
C CYS A 26 3.74 9.52 -12.69
N ASP A 27 3.63 9.21 -11.41
CA ASP A 27 4.49 9.73 -10.36
C ASP A 27 5.82 8.95 -10.26
N ALA A 28 6.67 9.31 -9.30
CA ALA A 28 7.94 8.62 -9.09
C ALA A 28 7.76 7.12 -8.82
N ILE A 29 6.74 6.72 -8.05
CA ILE A 29 6.44 5.30 -7.79
C ILE A 29 6.00 4.58 -9.08
N GLY A 30 5.26 5.28 -9.95
CA GLY A 30 4.90 4.78 -11.27
C GLY A 30 6.13 4.48 -12.12
N VAL A 31 7.11 5.39 -12.17
CA VAL A 31 8.37 5.23 -12.92
C VAL A 31 9.17 4.02 -12.43
N LEU A 32 9.17 3.73 -11.12
CA LEU A 32 9.81 2.52 -10.58
C LEU A 32 9.24 1.22 -11.16
N GLY A 33 8.03 1.27 -11.73
CA GLY A 33 7.42 0.15 -12.45
C GLY A 33 8.10 -0.20 -13.76
N ASP A 34 8.83 0.74 -14.35
CA ASP A 34 9.56 0.55 -15.63
C ASP A 34 11.04 0.25 -15.40
N ILE A 35 11.54 0.37 -14.16
CA ILE A 35 12.93 0.11 -13.82
C ILE A 35 13.09 -1.34 -13.38
N PRO A 36 13.91 -2.15 -14.10
CA PRO A 36 14.14 -3.54 -13.74
C PRO A 36 14.90 -3.67 -12.41
N PHE A 37 14.62 -4.74 -11.69
CA PHE A 37 15.31 -5.16 -10.47
C PHE A 37 15.74 -6.63 -10.62
N GLY A 38 17.03 -6.90 -10.42
CA GLY A 38 17.62 -8.23 -10.63
C GLY A 38 17.30 -9.27 -9.55
N GLY A 39 16.68 -8.85 -8.47
CA GLY A 39 16.48 -9.68 -7.28
C GLY A 39 17.61 -9.52 -6.26
N GLY A 40 17.35 -9.94 -5.02
CA GLY A 40 18.34 -9.85 -3.94
C GLY A 40 18.03 -10.83 -2.80
N VAL A 41 19.10 -11.17 -2.07
CA VAL A 41 19.02 -11.96 -0.82
C VAL A 41 19.45 -11.07 0.32
N TYR A 42 18.65 -11.04 1.35
CA TYR A 42 18.83 -10.12 2.47
C TYR A 42 18.87 -10.89 3.79
N THR A 43 19.85 -10.52 4.63
CA THR A 43 20.00 -11.07 5.98
C THR A 43 20.11 -9.90 6.94
N ALA A 44 19.11 -9.72 7.78
CA ALA A 44 19.02 -8.61 8.73
C ALA A 44 19.31 -7.24 8.05
N ALA A 45 18.73 -7.00 6.88
CA ALA A 45 18.92 -5.76 6.16
C ALA A 45 17.95 -4.68 6.66
N SER A 46 18.43 -3.44 6.82
CA SER A 46 17.61 -2.28 7.19
C SER A 46 16.52 -2.02 6.15
N ALA A 47 15.27 -2.00 6.57
CA ALA A 47 14.14 -1.69 5.69
C ALA A 47 14.27 -0.28 5.08
N LYS A 48 14.72 0.71 5.88
CA LYS A 48 14.99 2.07 5.39
C LYS A 48 16.05 2.08 4.30
N ALA A 49 17.15 1.36 4.48
CA ALA A 49 18.22 1.29 3.49
C ALA A 49 17.74 0.62 2.19
N LEU A 50 16.97 -0.47 2.30
CA LEU A 50 16.38 -1.14 1.14
C LEU A 50 15.42 -0.24 0.36
N VAL A 51 14.59 0.52 1.06
CA VAL A 51 13.67 1.47 0.41
C VAL A 51 14.44 2.54 -0.34
N VAL A 52 15.50 3.12 0.25
CA VAL A 52 16.34 4.13 -0.41
C VAL A 52 17.01 3.55 -1.68
N GLU A 53 17.54 2.34 -1.60
CA GLU A 53 18.14 1.64 -2.75
C GLU A 53 17.11 1.43 -3.88
N LEU A 54 15.94 0.88 -3.55
CA LEU A 54 14.91 0.54 -4.51
C LEU A 54 14.23 1.78 -5.11
N ALA A 55 14.11 2.85 -4.34
CA ALA A 55 13.52 4.12 -4.78
C ALA A 55 14.44 4.92 -5.73
N SER A 56 15.75 4.64 -5.76
CA SER A 56 16.68 5.36 -6.65
C SER A 56 16.19 5.36 -8.12
N PRO A 57 16.23 6.50 -8.86
CA PRO A 57 16.98 7.74 -8.53
C PRO A 57 16.19 8.78 -7.70
N PHE A 58 15.04 8.45 -7.16
CA PHE A 58 14.22 9.40 -6.42
C PHE A 58 14.67 9.51 -4.96
N GLU A 59 14.50 10.69 -4.40
CA GLU A 59 14.71 10.93 -2.97
C GLU A 59 13.60 10.26 -2.14
N VAL A 60 13.96 9.82 -0.93
CA VAL A 60 13.04 9.22 0.02
C VAL A 60 12.97 10.07 1.28
N GLU A 61 11.75 10.42 1.67
CA GLU A 61 11.44 11.10 2.92
C GLU A 61 10.72 10.14 3.86
N PHE A 62 11.22 9.99 5.08
CA PHE A 62 10.57 9.17 6.11
C PHE A 62 9.85 10.09 7.11
N ASP A 63 8.60 9.78 7.42
CA ASP A 63 7.91 10.46 8.50
C ASP A 63 8.59 10.15 9.84
N ALA A 64 8.41 11.03 10.83
CA ALA A 64 9.12 10.96 12.11
C ALA A 64 8.77 9.72 12.95
N ASP A 65 7.61 9.16 12.77
CA ASP A 65 7.08 7.96 13.44
C ASP A 65 7.55 6.64 12.79
N VAL A 66 8.06 6.69 11.56
CA VAL A 66 8.57 5.51 10.85
C VAL A 66 9.84 4.99 11.51
N GLN A 67 9.75 3.83 12.13
CA GLN A 67 10.89 3.15 12.78
C GLN A 67 11.55 2.17 11.82
N ASP A 68 12.88 2.05 11.87
CA ASP A 68 13.59 1.05 11.04
C ASP A 68 13.33 -0.37 11.53
N MET A 69 13.38 -1.32 10.61
CA MET A 69 13.18 -2.74 10.87
C MET A 69 14.19 -3.58 10.09
N GLN A 70 14.63 -4.68 10.68
CA GLN A 70 15.51 -5.63 10.01
C GLN A 70 14.69 -6.68 9.25
N LEU A 71 14.95 -6.82 7.96
CA LEU A 71 14.28 -7.77 7.09
C LEU A 71 15.24 -8.89 6.65
N THR A 72 14.72 -10.11 6.60
CA THR A 72 15.47 -11.29 6.14
C THR A 72 14.60 -12.05 5.15
N GLY A 73 15.18 -12.41 4.00
CA GLY A 73 14.48 -13.16 2.96
C GLY A 73 15.02 -12.86 1.56
N ILE A 74 14.20 -13.10 0.57
CA ILE A 74 14.55 -12.93 -0.84
C ILE A 74 13.54 -12.01 -1.51
N ILE A 75 14.03 -11.10 -2.37
CA ILE A 75 13.19 -10.42 -3.35
C ILE A 75 13.52 -11.01 -4.72
N LYS A 76 12.53 -11.56 -5.40
CA LYS A 76 12.69 -12.11 -6.75
C LYS A 76 12.91 -10.99 -7.78
N SER A 77 13.51 -11.33 -8.92
CA SER A 77 13.64 -10.39 -10.04
C SER A 77 12.28 -9.88 -10.52
N GLY A 78 12.24 -8.62 -10.92
CA GLY A 78 11.00 -7.96 -11.33
C GLY A 78 11.24 -6.47 -11.60
N THR A 79 10.38 -5.62 -11.07
CA THR A 79 10.55 -4.16 -11.14
C THR A 79 10.89 -3.61 -9.76
N ARG A 80 11.52 -2.42 -9.72
CA ARG A 80 11.80 -1.75 -8.44
C ARG A 80 10.53 -1.45 -7.65
N ARG A 81 9.43 -1.12 -8.34
CA ARG A 81 8.12 -0.95 -7.69
C ARG A 81 7.63 -2.22 -7.01
N SER A 82 7.71 -3.36 -7.67
CA SER A 82 7.31 -4.64 -7.06
C SER A 82 8.20 -5.02 -5.89
N ALA A 83 9.51 -4.77 -5.99
CA ALA A 83 10.46 -4.98 -4.90
C ALA A 83 10.15 -4.05 -3.69
N LEU A 84 9.90 -2.77 -3.95
CA LEU A 84 9.50 -1.79 -2.93
C LEU A 84 8.21 -2.23 -2.22
N GLN A 85 7.20 -2.72 -2.96
CA GLN A 85 5.97 -3.24 -2.39
C GLN A 85 6.21 -4.42 -1.44
N GLN A 86 7.14 -5.34 -1.77
CA GLN A 86 7.52 -6.45 -0.89
C GLN A 86 8.15 -5.95 0.42
N VAL A 87 9.05 -4.97 0.35
CA VAL A 87 9.67 -4.37 1.53
C VAL A 87 8.61 -3.70 2.41
N LEU A 88 7.79 -2.83 1.82
CA LEU A 88 6.75 -2.10 2.55
C LEU A 88 5.72 -3.05 3.19
N PHE A 89 5.33 -4.11 2.48
CA PHE A 89 4.41 -5.11 3.03
C PHE A 89 5.00 -5.82 4.26
N ALA A 90 6.25 -6.30 4.17
CA ALA A 90 6.92 -6.96 5.29
C ALA A 90 7.12 -6.01 6.48
N TRP A 91 7.47 -4.76 6.21
CA TRP A 91 7.70 -3.72 7.21
C TRP A 91 6.39 -3.19 7.83
N GLY A 92 5.35 -3.00 7.04
CA GLY A 92 4.04 -2.48 7.47
C GLY A 92 3.84 -1.00 7.22
N GLU A 93 4.71 -0.41 6.41
CA GLU A 93 4.65 0.99 6.04
C GLU A 93 4.02 1.20 4.67
N CYS A 94 3.65 2.44 4.38
CA CYS A 94 3.07 2.86 3.11
C CYS A 94 3.99 3.86 2.40
N ALA A 95 3.83 3.96 1.07
CA ALA A 95 4.53 4.94 0.26
C ALA A 95 3.55 5.78 -0.56
N SER A 96 3.87 7.07 -0.70
CA SER A 96 3.17 8.02 -1.55
C SER A 96 4.14 9.09 -2.04
N THR A 97 3.84 9.72 -3.16
CA THR A 97 4.57 10.91 -3.60
C THR A 97 3.91 12.20 -3.11
N ASP A 98 2.64 12.14 -2.71
CA ASP A 98 1.83 13.32 -2.32
C ASP A 98 1.96 14.50 -3.33
N GLY A 99 2.15 14.16 -4.62
CA GLY A 99 2.41 15.12 -5.68
C GLY A 99 3.82 15.73 -5.69
N ARG A 100 4.78 15.16 -4.95
CA ARG A 100 6.19 15.58 -4.93
C ARG A 100 7.05 14.74 -5.88
N ALA A 101 8.28 15.20 -6.11
CA ALA A 101 9.29 14.40 -6.81
C ALA A 101 9.90 13.31 -5.93
N SER A 102 9.85 13.49 -4.60
CA SER A 102 10.30 12.52 -3.60
C SER A 102 9.22 11.47 -3.29
N ILE A 103 9.65 10.34 -2.76
CA ILE A 103 8.78 9.27 -2.25
C ILE A 103 8.74 9.38 -0.73
N ARG A 104 7.57 9.66 -0.19
CA ARG A 104 7.33 9.70 1.24
C ARG A 104 6.95 8.31 1.74
N ILE A 105 7.60 7.87 2.83
CA ILE A 105 7.27 6.64 3.58
C ILE A 105 6.62 7.05 4.89
N PHE A 106 5.49 6.45 5.20
CA PHE A 106 4.67 6.83 6.35
C PHE A 106 3.90 5.64 6.93
N THR A 107 3.61 5.72 8.21
CA THR A 107 2.66 4.83 8.87
C THR A 107 1.23 5.35 8.66
N PRO A 108 0.24 4.52 8.27
CA PRO A 108 -1.14 4.97 8.13
C PRO A 108 -1.66 5.60 9.40
N GLY A 109 -2.26 6.80 9.28
CA GLY A 109 -2.75 7.56 10.42
C GLY A 109 -3.82 6.82 11.22
N VAL A 110 -3.77 6.96 12.55
CA VAL A 110 -4.77 6.39 13.47
C VAL A 110 -5.72 7.47 14.01
N GLU A 111 -5.26 8.71 14.09
CA GLU A 111 -6.06 9.84 14.58
C GLU A 111 -7.03 10.33 13.49
N PRO A 112 -8.35 10.28 13.73
CA PRO A 112 -9.33 10.62 12.72
C PRO A 112 -9.44 12.14 12.52
N LYS A 113 -9.31 12.57 11.27
CA LYS A 113 -9.65 13.93 10.82
C LYS A 113 -11.13 13.96 10.43
N VAL A 114 -11.92 14.79 11.08
CA VAL A 114 -13.35 14.92 10.77
C VAL A 114 -13.54 15.82 9.56
N ILE A 115 -14.13 15.27 8.52
CA ILE A 115 -14.55 16.01 7.33
C ILE A 115 -15.92 16.63 7.62
N SER A 116 -16.03 17.95 7.46
CA SER A 116 -17.31 18.63 7.72
C SER A 116 -18.35 18.31 6.63
N ALA A 117 -19.64 18.37 7.00
CA ALA A 117 -20.73 18.17 6.05
C ALA A 117 -20.70 19.16 4.88
N ASN A 118 -20.19 20.37 5.09
CA ASN A 118 -20.06 21.40 4.05
C ASN A 118 -18.94 21.09 3.04
N GLN A 119 -18.03 20.19 3.36
CA GLN A 119 -16.96 19.73 2.46
C GLN A 119 -17.36 18.50 1.66
N THR A 120 -18.45 17.83 2.03
CA THR A 120 -18.93 16.62 1.35
C THR A 120 -20.06 16.89 0.40
N PHE A 121 -20.03 16.25 -0.77
CA PHE A 121 -21.15 16.24 -1.71
C PHE A 121 -22.10 15.10 -1.41
N LEU A 122 -23.35 15.25 -1.82
CA LEU A 122 -24.34 14.16 -1.76
C LEU A 122 -23.89 12.95 -2.57
N GLY A 123 -24.28 11.74 -2.16
CA GLY A 123 -23.99 10.51 -2.89
C GLY A 123 -22.82 9.69 -2.32
N THR A 124 -22.49 9.90 -1.03
CA THR A 124 -21.59 8.97 -0.31
C THR A 124 -22.15 7.56 -0.37
N THR A 125 -21.31 6.59 -0.72
CA THR A 125 -21.67 5.17 -0.73
C THR A 125 -20.78 4.39 0.23
N VAL A 126 -21.37 3.39 0.87
CA VAL A 126 -20.67 2.45 1.75
C VAL A 126 -20.89 1.05 1.21
N ASN A 127 -19.81 0.37 0.87
CA ASN A 127 -19.83 -1.04 0.50
C ASN A 127 -19.22 -1.85 1.64
N THR A 128 -19.90 -2.88 2.11
CA THR A 128 -19.41 -3.76 3.16
C THR A 128 -18.93 -5.08 2.58
N ASP A 129 -17.66 -5.39 2.75
CA ASP A 129 -17.03 -6.63 2.31
C ASP A 129 -17.49 -7.82 3.17
N ALA A 130 -17.38 -9.04 2.62
CA ALA A 130 -17.64 -10.26 3.36
C ALA A 130 -16.66 -10.41 4.55
N ILE A 131 -17.15 -11.02 5.63
CA ILE A 131 -16.30 -11.32 6.81
C ILE A 131 -15.16 -12.24 6.41
N VAL A 132 -13.94 -11.90 6.80
CA VAL A 132 -12.78 -12.79 6.73
C VAL A 132 -12.73 -13.59 8.01
N THR A 133 -12.72 -14.91 7.90
CA THR A 133 -12.74 -15.84 9.05
C THR A 133 -11.35 -16.10 9.58
N GLN A 134 -10.35 -16.10 8.71
CA GLN A 134 -8.96 -16.33 9.05
C GLN A 134 -8.03 -15.68 8.05
N VAL A 135 -6.91 -15.17 8.53
CA VAL A 135 -5.76 -14.76 7.72
C VAL A 135 -4.64 -15.77 7.95
N GLN A 136 -4.01 -16.19 6.87
CA GLN A 136 -2.83 -17.05 6.89
C GLN A 136 -1.71 -16.34 6.14
N VAL A 137 -0.54 -16.23 6.78
CA VAL A 137 0.68 -15.70 6.16
C VAL A 137 1.72 -16.81 6.14
N VAL A 138 2.27 -17.08 4.98
CA VAL A 138 3.38 -18.00 4.80
C VAL A 138 4.68 -17.25 5.07
N ALA A 139 5.42 -17.70 6.06
CA ALA A 139 6.77 -17.26 6.33
C ALA A 139 7.76 -18.12 5.55
N HIS A 140 8.84 -17.51 5.10
CA HIS A 140 9.85 -18.13 4.27
C HIS A 140 11.21 -18.13 4.98
N THR A 141 11.91 -19.27 4.91
CA THR A 141 13.31 -19.39 5.33
C THR A 141 14.12 -19.94 4.17
N TYR A 142 15.11 -19.17 3.72
CA TYR A 142 15.93 -19.51 2.57
C TYR A 142 17.31 -20.01 2.99
N THR A 143 17.67 -21.19 2.54
CA THR A 143 19.00 -21.78 2.78
C THR A 143 19.68 -22.08 1.44
N ALA A 144 20.91 -21.63 1.27
CA ALA A 144 21.68 -21.93 0.06
C ALA A 144 21.84 -23.45 -0.12
N SER A 145 21.45 -23.97 -1.29
CA SER A 145 21.43 -25.43 -1.55
C SER A 145 21.59 -25.68 -3.05
N THR A 146 22.37 -26.66 -3.41
CA THR A 146 22.52 -27.11 -4.82
C THR A 146 21.22 -27.63 -5.42
N ASN A 147 20.30 -28.11 -4.57
CA ASN A 147 18.99 -28.63 -4.94
C ASN A 147 17.87 -27.59 -4.83
N GLY A 148 18.21 -26.34 -4.49
CA GLY A 148 17.26 -25.27 -4.28
C GLY A 148 16.43 -24.93 -5.52
N THR A 149 15.19 -24.56 -5.30
CA THR A 149 14.21 -24.24 -6.35
C THR A 149 14.18 -22.74 -6.70
N VAL A 150 14.64 -21.87 -5.81
CA VAL A 150 14.71 -20.42 -6.01
C VAL A 150 16.14 -20.06 -6.41
N THR A 151 16.30 -19.36 -7.53
CA THR A 151 17.63 -18.92 -8.00
C THR A 151 17.69 -17.40 -7.98
N ILE A 152 18.67 -16.85 -7.25
CA ILE A 152 18.96 -15.41 -7.20
C ILE A 152 20.45 -15.21 -7.48
N ASN A 153 20.77 -14.39 -8.48
CA ASN A 153 22.14 -14.08 -8.89
C ASN A 153 23.03 -15.33 -9.10
N GLY A 154 22.44 -16.40 -9.67
CA GLY A 154 23.14 -17.65 -9.95
C GLY A 154 23.24 -18.62 -8.77
N THR A 155 22.90 -18.23 -7.56
CA THR A 155 22.85 -19.09 -6.38
C THR A 155 21.45 -19.65 -6.20
N LYS A 156 21.40 -20.98 -5.92
CA LYS A 156 20.13 -21.67 -5.62
C LYS A 156 19.86 -21.70 -4.12
N TYR A 157 18.58 -21.54 -3.78
CA TYR A 157 18.09 -21.57 -2.41
C TYR A 157 16.95 -22.56 -2.28
N GLU A 158 16.94 -23.30 -1.19
CA GLU A 158 15.81 -24.08 -0.72
C GLU A 158 14.92 -23.19 0.13
N ASP A 159 13.63 -23.22 -0.14
CA ASP A 159 12.61 -22.44 0.57
C ASP A 159 11.85 -23.36 1.53
N THR A 160 11.93 -23.07 2.82
CA THR A 160 11.16 -23.75 3.86
C THR A 160 10.03 -22.81 4.29
N GLU A 161 8.80 -23.30 4.19
CA GLU A 161 7.59 -22.55 4.49
C GLU A 161 7.00 -22.91 5.86
N GLU A 162 6.57 -21.90 6.61
CA GLU A 162 5.81 -22.02 7.85
C GLU A 162 4.58 -21.12 7.81
N ILE A 163 3.41 -21.63 8.25
CA ILE A 163 2.15 -20.88 8.20
C ILE A 163 1.85 -20.27 9.56
N PHE A 164 1.68 -18.96 9.57
CA PHE A 164 1.21 -18.18 10.72
C PHE A 164 -0.22 -17.72 10.46
N SER A 165 -1.11 -17.84 11.45
CA SER A 165 -2.51 -17.55 11.26
C SER A 165 -3.11 -16.69 12.38
N VAL A 166 -4.08 -15.86 11.99
CA VAL A 166 -4.93 -15.12 12.91
C VAL A 166 -6.38 -15.42 12.53
N SER A 167 -7.16 -15.92 13.49
CA SER A 167 -8.57 -16.21 13.31
C SER A 167 -9.42 -15.07 13.84
N ASN A 168 -10.56 -14.84 13.18
CA ASN A 168 -11.57 -13.89 13.66
C ASN A 168 -12.28 -14.47 14.89
N PRO A 169 -12.22 -13.83 16.05
CA PRO A 169 -12.84 -14.33 17.29
C PRO A 169 -14.38 -14.38 17.23
N ASP A 170 -14.98 -13.58 16.34
CA ASP A 170 -16.45 -13.46 16.23
C ASP A 170 -17.06 -14.52 15.29
N VAL A 171 -16.22 -15.42 14.72
CA VAL A 171 -16.66 -16.44 13.78
C VAL A 171 -16.63 -17.81 14.43
N THR A 172 -17.72 -18.56 14.29
CA THR A 172 -17.84 -19.93 14.79
C THR A 172 -17.46 -20.97 13.73
N ALA A 173 -17.18 -22.20 14.15
CA ALA A 173 -16.82 -23.29 13.25
C ALA A 173 -17.90 -23.66 12.20
N THR A 174 -19.15 -23.22 12.45
CA THR A 174 -20.28 -23.45 11.54
C THR A 174 -20.41 -22.37 10.45
N ASP A 175 -19.67 -21.27 10.58
CA ASP A 175 -19.72 -20.18 9.62
C ASP A 175 -18.98 -20.55 8.33
N LYS A 176 -19.44 -19.95 7.22
CA LYS A 176 -18.77 -20.14 5.92
C LYS A 176 -17.34 -19.63 5.98
N GLN A 177 -16.40 -20.52 5.71
CA GLN A 177 -14.98 -20.18 5.73
C GLN A 177 -14.63 -19.21 4.59
N ASN A 178 -13.93 -18.13 4.96
CA ASN A 178 -13.35 -17.13 4.06
C ASN A 178 -11.92 -16.83 4.52
N ILE A 179 -10.99 -17.67 4.06
CA ILE A 179 -9.58 -17.60 4.45
C ILE A 179 -8.82 -16.74 3.45
N LYS A 180 -8.06 -15.77 3.94
CA LYS A 180 -7.10 -14.98 3.15
C LYS A 180 -5.71 -15.54 3.37
N LYS A 181 -5.13 -16.15 2.34
CA LYS A 181 -3.76 -16.69 2.37
C LYS A 181 -2.81 -15.76 1.61
N ILE A 182 -1.72 -15.36 2.24
CA ILE A 182 -0.61 -14.61 1.66
C ILE A 182 0.59 -15.55 1.62
N SER A 183 1.06 -15.89 0.43
CA SER A 183 2.15 -16.87 0.21
C SER A 183 3.29 -16.37 -0.66
N ASP A 184 3.18 -15.15 -1.19
CA ASP A 184 4.16 -14.58 -2.11
C ASP A 184 5.02 -13.46 -1.47
N ALA A 185 4.86 -13.27 -0.16
CA ALA A 185 5.59 -12.26 0.62
C ALA A 185 6.95 -12.79 1.09
N THR A 186 7.88 -12.91 0.17
CA THR A 186 9.17 -13.62 0.32
C THR A 186 10.17 -12.96 1.30
N LEU A 187 9.88 -11.76 1.80
CA LEU A 187 10.59 -11.09 2.90
C LEU A 187 9.97 -11.33 4.28
N VAL A 188 8.86 -12.06 4.35
CA VAL A 188 8.25 -12.39 5.62
C VAL A 188 8.92 -13.63 6.20
N SER A 189 9.86 -13.41 7.11
CA SER A 189 10.51 -14.47 7.89
C SER A 189 9.64 -14.91 9.09
N PRO A 190 9.87 -16.09 9.67
CA PRO A 190 9.15 -16.55 10.88
C PRO A 190 9.16 -15.55 12.04
N ALA A 191 10.26 -14.77 12.17
CA ALA A 191 10.39 -13.78 13.23
C ALA A 191 9.33 -12.64 13.18
N ILE A 192 8.85 -12.29 12.00
CA ILE A 192 7.90 -11.18 11.80
C ILE A 192 6.51 -11.65 11.35
N ALA A 193 6.37 -12.91 10.97
CA ALA A 193 5.17 -13.43 10.31
C ALA A 193 3.90 -13.27 11.13
N GLN A 194 3.95 -13.46 12.46
CA GLN A 194 2.78 -13.28 13.33
C GLN A 194 2.32 -11.82 13.36
N ALA A 195 3.25 -10.86 13.41
CA ALA A 195 2.93 -9.44 13.36
C ALA A 195 2.35 -9.04 11.99
N VAL A 196 2.89 -9.60 10.90
CA VAL A 196 2.34 -9.40 9.54
C VAL A 196 0.93 -9.98 9.45
N ALA A 197 0.70 -11.20 9.95
CA ALA A 197 -0.62 -11.84 9.94
C ALA A 197 -1.65 -10.99 10.72
N GLN A 198 -1.26 -10.42 11.86
CA GLN A 198 -2.10 -9.55 12.66
C GLN A 198 -2.47 -8.26 11.90
N ARG A 199 -1.50 -7.58 11.26
CA ARG A 199 -1.77 -6.38 10.43
C ARG A 199 -2.69 -6.67 9.26
N VAL A 200 -2.47 -7.80 8.58
CA VAL A 200 -3.33 -8.23 7.46
C VAL A 200 -4.75 -8.52 7.96
N TYR A 201 -4.89 -9.15 9.12
CA TYR A 201 -6.19 -9.37 9.74
C TYR A 201 -6.89 -8.04 10.07
N GLU A 202 -6.20 -7.11 10.69
CA GLU A 202 -6.73 -5.77 11.01
C GLU A 202 -7.15 -5.00 9.76
N TYR A 203 -6.41 -5.12 8.66
CA TYR A 203 -6.80 -4.55 7.37
C TYR A 203 -8.12 -5.15 6.85
N TYR A 204 -8.28 -6.48 6.91
CA TYR A 204 -9.50 -7.14 6.45
C TYR A 204 -10.68 -7.03 7.43
N SER A 205 -10.42 -6.76 8.70
CA SER A 205 -11.48 -6.47 9.68
C SER A 205 -12.17 -5.14 9.41
N ARG A 206 -11.47 -4.21 8.74
CA ARG A 206 -12.03 -2.95 8.23
C ARG A 206 -12.85 -3.23 6.98
N ARG A 207 -14.10 -3.62 7.16
CA ARG A 207 -14.95 -4.16 6.09
C ARG A 207 -15.64 -3.09 5.25
N ASN A 208 -15.77 -1.87 5.76
CA ASN A 208 -16.49 -0.81 5.07
C ASN A 208 -15.58 -0.05 4.12
N THR A 209 -15.93 -0.03 2.85
CA THR A 209 -15.30 0.81 1.84
C THR A 209 -16.22 1.99 1.58
N ASN A 210 -15.80 3.19 2.01
CA ASN A 210 -16.54 4.43 1.84
C ASN A 210 -16.05 5.15 0.60
N LYS A 211 -16.97 5.54 -0.27
CA LYS A 211 -16.67 6.40 -1.43
C LYS A 211 -17.43 7.70 -1.27
N ALA A 212 -16.70 8.80 -1.28
CA ALA A 212 -17.25 10.13 -1.14
C ALA A 212 -16.58 11.10 -2.10
N LYS A 213 -17.28 12.17 -2.43
CA LYS A 213 -16.74 13.31 -3.15
C LYS A 213 -16.58 14.47 -2.16
N ILE A 214 -15.35 14.98 -2.05
CA ILE A 214 -14.96 15.90 -0.98
C ILE A 214 -14.23 17.09 -1.59
N VAL A 215 -14.45 18.29 -1.04
CA VAL A 215 -13.63 19.48 -1.35
C VAL A 215 -12.27 19.28 -0.71
N TYR A 216 -11.21 19.37 -1.53
CA TYR A 216 -9.84 19.14 -1.08
C TYR A 216 -9.36 20.23 -0.12
N ASN A 217 -8.88 19.84 1.03
CA ASN A 217 -8.35 20.72 2.07
C ASN A 217 -6.99 20.22 2.63
N GLY A 218 -6.19 19.58 1.78
CA GLY A 218 -4.85 19.12 2.14
C GLY A 218 -4.80 17.70 2.70
N GLU A 219 -5.86 16.91 2.53
CA GLU A 219 -5.87 15.49 2.89
C GLU A 219 -4.84 14.72 2.06
N LYS A 220 -4.24 13.69 2.67
CA LYS A 220 -3.21 12.86 2.07
C LYS A 220 -3.61 11.40 2.12
N LEU A 221 -3.02 10.60 1.23
CA LEU A 221 -3.12 9.13 1.32
C LEU A 221 -2.61 8.64 2.67
N GLY A 222 -3.37 7.71 3.27
CA GLY A 222 -3.11 7.18 4.61
C GLY A 222 -3.74 7.96 5.76
N ASP A 223 -4.21 9.20 5.54
CA ASP A 223 -4.96 9.93 6.59
C ASP A 223 -6.19 9.11 7.03
N CYS A 224 -6.41 9.04 8.33
CA CYS A 224 -7.64 8.50 8.89
C CYS A 224 -8.73 9.59 8.80
N LEU A 225 -9.80 9.34 8.05
CA LEU A 225 -10.87 10.31 7.83
C LEU A 225 -12.18 9.83 8.43
N THR A 226 -12.88 10.70 9.14
CA THR A 226 -14.28 10.50 9.51
C THR A 226 -15.15 11.28 8.54
N ILE A 227 -15.86 10.57 7.67
CA ILE A 227 -16.68 11.14 6.60
C ILE A 227 -18.15 11.03 6.99
N PRO A 228 -18.89 12.16 7.07
CA PRO A 228 -20.33 12.14 7.34
C PRO A 228 -21.07 11.49 6.15
N ASN A 229 -22.13 10.78 6.47
CA ASN A 229 -23.06 10.30 5.47
C ASN A 229 -24.46 10.89 5.68
N SER A 230 -25.32 10.87 4.66
CA SER A 230 -26.63 11.51 4.71
C SER A 230 -27.70 10.70 5.45
N TRP A 231 -27.41 9.47 5.88
CA TRP A 231 -28.43 8.57 6.45
C TRP A 231 -28.02 7.83 7.72
N GLY A 232 -26.91 8.19 8.36
CA GLY A 232 -26.49 7.48 9.55
C GLY A 232 -25.25 8.02 10.22
N SER A 233 -24.58 7.15 10.95
CA SER A 233 -23.30 7.46 11.59
C SER A 233 -22.21 7.73 10.57
N ALA A 234 -21.32 8.67 10.90
CA ALA A 234 -20.14 8.92 10.11
C ALA A 234 -19.26 7.66 10.02
N ASN A 235 -18.62 7.47 8.88
CA ASN A 235 -17.70 6.35 8.65
C ASN A 235 -16.26 6.81 8.83
N THR A 236 -15.49 6.08 9.62
CA THR A 236 -14.07 6.36 9.86
C THR A 236 -13.21 5.32 9.16
N GLY A 237 -12.19 5.78 8.42
CA GLY A 237 -11.28 4.88 7.72
C GLY A 237 -10.10 5.60 7.08
N ASN A 238 -9.05 4.83 6.76
CA ASN A 238 -7.87 5.38 6.11
C ASN A 238 -8.13 5.63 4.62
N LEU A 239 -7.71 6.80 4.13
CA LEU A 239 -7.80 7.20 2.74
C LEU A 239 -6.86 6.34 1.89
N ALA A 240 -7.43 5.39 1.16
CA ALA A 240 -6.69 4.44 0.33
C ALA A 240 -6.52 4.91 -1.11
N LYS A 241 -7.47 5.71 -1.61
CA LYS A 241 -7.44 6.24 -2.97
C LYS A 241 -8.01 7.64 -3.02
N MET A 242 -7.39 8.49 -3.82
CA MET A 242 -7.83 9.86 -4.07
C MET A 242 -7.71 10.17 -5.57
N GLU A 243 -8.80 10.60 -6.18
CA GLU A 243 -8.83 11.09 -7.55
C GLU A 243 -9.20 12.58 -7.55
N ILE A 244 -8.24 13.44 -7.83
CA ILE A 244 -8.42 14.89 -7.81
C ILE A 244 -8.89 15.35 -9.19
N LYS A 245 -10.00 16.10 -9.22
CA LYS A 245 -10.48 16.80 -10.41
C LYS A 245 -10.28 18.29 -10.23
N LEU A 246 -9.53 18.86 -11.16
CA LEU A 246 -9.24 20.29 -11.19
C LEU A 246 -10.31 21.01 -12.02
N SER A 247 -11.06 21.86 -11.35
CA SER A 247 -12.06 22.74 -11.92
C SER A 247 -12.01 24.08 -11.17
N ASN A 248 -13.05 24.88 -11.20
CA ASN A 248 -13.15 26.11 -10.39
C ASN A 248 -13.05 25.83 -8.88
N THR A 249 -13.34 24.60 -8.46
CA THR A 249 -13.13 24.11 -7.09
C THR A 249 -12.34 22.81 -7.18
N VAL A 250 -11.31 22.64 -6.36
CA VAL A 250 -10.53 21.39 -6.28
C VAL A 250 -11.33 20.40 -5.48
N VAL A 251 -11.76 19.33 -6.14
CA VAL A 251 -12.57 18.28 -5.56
C VAL A 251 -11.87 16.95 -5.76
N TYR A 252 -11.94 16.07 -4.77
CA TYR A 252 -11.48 14.71 -4.94
C TYR A 252 -12.57 13.67 -4.66
N SER A 253 -12.51 12.58 -5.39
CA SER A 253 -13.23 11.35 -5.06
C SER A 253 -12.34 10.52 -4.18
N SER A 254 -12.83 10.20 -2.99
CA SER A 254 -12.11 9.40 -1.99
C SER A 254 -12.61 7.96 -1.98
N GLU A 255 -11.71 7.05 -1.69
CA GLU A 255 -12.03 5.70 -1.24
C GLU A 255 -11.28 5.47 0.06
N SER A 256 -12.01 5.29 1.17
CA SER A 256 -11.42 4.99 2.48
C SER A 256 -11.92 3.65 2.99
N LYS A 257 -11.04 2.91 3.69
CA LYS A 257 -11.34 1.61 4.26
C LYS A 257 -11.36 1.72 5.78
N GLY A 258 -12.50 1.36 6.40
CA GLY A 258 -12.73 1.53 7.83
C GLY A 258 -13.69 0.51 8.43
N VAL A 259 -14.01 0.74 9.67
CA VAL A 259 -14.92 -0.09 10.48
C VAL A 259 -16.33 0.42 10.37
#